data_38624a3d287c12c3de1f9702acb46d4b
#
_entry.id   38624a3d287c12c3de1f9702acb46d4b
#
_cell.length_a   1.000
_cell.length_b   1.000
_cell.length_c   1.000
_cell.angle_alpha   90.00
_cell.angle_beta   90.00
_cell.angle_gamma   90.00
#
_symmetry.space_group_name_H-M   'P 1'
#
loop_
_entity.id
_entity.type
_entity.pdbx_description
1 polymer ?
#
loop_
_entity_poly.entity_id
_entity_poly.type
_entity_poly.pdbx_seq_one_letter_code
_entity_poly.pdbx_strand_id
1 'polypeptide(L)'
;MGENIDNYVNYPRLVGETGGKDFIFVTPSAVAEDVATAAFCGAFEFQGQKCSAASRMYIPKSLWPKVLEGMKTFAAEVKMGDVCDPGNFINAVIDEPSFDNIARNIEYAKNSPDAEIVLGGGCDKSKGYFVEPTVIVTTDPHFKTMEEEIFGPVLTVYVYEDADMDAAVELCDKTSPYGLTGAVFGQDRLMVQAVSDKLRYAAGNFYVNDKPTGAVVGLQPFGGARKSGTNDKAGGEFNLIRWAIPRAIKETLVPARGYKYSYMK
;
A
#
# COMPACT_ATOMS: atom_id res chain seq x y z
N MET A 1 13.55 -5.28 17.00
CA MET A 1 13.75 -6.74 17.22
C MET A 1 15.03 -7.23 16.55
N GLY A 2 15.25 -6.99 15.27
CA GLY A 2 16.45 -7.46 14.55
C GLY A 2 17.77 -7.03 15.18
N GLU A 3 17.89 -5.80 15.62
CA GLU A 3 19.09 -5.26 16.29
C GLU A 3 19.36 -5.86 17.69
N ASN A 4 18.40 -6.58 18.25
CA ASN A 4 18.46 -7.16 19.58
C ASN A 4 18.50 -8.71 19.57
N ILE A 5 18.84 -9.32 18.42
CA ILE A 5 18.84 -10.79 18.28
C ILE A 5 19.72 -11.46 19.35
N ASP A 6 20.87 -10.87 19.66
CA ASP A 6 21.83 -11.41 20.65
C ASP A 6 21.29 -11.40 22.09
N ASN A 7 20.22 -10.65 22.36
CA ASN A 7 19.59 -10.60 23.67
C ASN A 7 18.56 -11.70 23.91
N TYR A 8 18.20 -12.48 22.88
CA TYR A 8 17.26 -13.60 23.03
C TYR A 8 17.99 -14.88 23.39
N VAL A 9 17.42 -15.68 24.31
CA VAL A 9 17.97 -16.99 24.70
C VAL A 9 17.99 -17.97 23.51
N ASN A 10 17.01 -17.87 22.62
CA ASN A 10 16.93 -18.67 21.40
C ASN A 10 16.77 -17.75 20.18
N TYR A 11 17.17 -18.21 19.01
CA TYR A 11 16.93 -17.46 17.77
C TYR A 11 15.45 -17.20 17.57
N PRO A 12 14.99 -15.94 17.58
CA PRO A 12 13.59 -15.62 17.35
C PRO A 12 13.24 -15.77 15.87
N ARG A 13 12.05 -16.25 15.58
CA ARG A 13 11.45 -16.08 14.27
C ARG A 13 10.75 -14.76 14.24
N LEU A 14 11.11 -13.90 13.30
CA LEU A 14 10.49 -12.60 13.12
C LEU A 14 9.37 -12.72 12.08
N VAL A 15 8.17 -12.28 12.45
CA VAL A 15 7.02 -12.07 11.56
C VAL A 15 6.67 -10.60 11.66
N GLY A 16 6.95 -9.85 10.60
CA GLY A 16 6.83 -8.39 10.58
C GLY A 16 5.69 -7.94 9.66
N GLU A 17 4.84 -7.09 10.20
CA GLU A 17 3.86 -6.26 9.48
C GLU A 17 4.00 -4.85 10.05
N THR A 18 4.54 -3.91 9.28
CA THR A 18 5.03 -2.63 9.84
C THR A 18 4.32 -1.41 9.26
N GLY A 19 4.18 -1.31 7.95
CA GLY A 19 3.56 -0.17 7.31
C GLY A 19 3.51 -0.31 5.80
N GLY A 20 2.92 0.68 5.13
CA GLY A 20 2.77 0.72 3.68
C GLY A 20 2.80 2.13 3.13
N LYS A 21 3.12 2.25 1.86
CA LYS A 21 2.96 3.44 1.03
C LYS A 21 2.48 3.01 -0.34
N ASP A 22 1.22 2.60 -0.35
CA ASP A 22 0.68 1.79 -1.41
C ASP A 22 0.28 2.61 -2.62
N PHE A 23 0.47 2.02 -3.78
CA PHE A 23 0.37 2.76 -5.03
C PHE A 23 -0.78 2.30 -5.92
N ILE A 24 -1.26 3.24 -6.74
CA ILE A 24 -2.03 2.98 -7.96
C ILE A 24 -1.16 3.46 -9.13
N PHE A 25 -0.83 2.55 -10.04
CA PHE A 25 -0.17 2.87 -11.30
C PHE A 25 -1.19 2.77 -12.45
N VAL A 26 -1.41 3.87 -13.15
CA VAL A 26 -2.40 3.96 -14.23
C VAL A 26 -1.68 4.01 -15.56
N THR A 27 -1.95 3.05 -16.45
CA THR A 27 -1.42 3.08 -17.81
C THR A 27 -2.31 3.95 -18.74
N PRO A 28 -1.81 4.44 -19.88
CA PRO A 28 -2.64 5.20 -20.83
C PRO A 28 -3.85 4.44 -21.40
N SER A 29 -3.87 3.10 -21.26
CA SER A 29 -4.98 2.25 -21.70
C SER A 29 -6.08 2.06 -20.65
N ALA A 30 -5.99 2.70 -19.48
CA ALA A 30 -6.94 2.52 -18.40
C ALA A 30 -8.28 3.23 -18.67
N VAL A 31 -9.34 2.77 -18.02
CA VAL A 31 -10.65 3.42 -18.00
C VAL A 31 -10.68 4.42 -16.84
N ALA A 32 -10.89 5.68 -17.16
CA ALA A 32 -10.78 6.77 -16.17
C ALA A 32 -11.81 6.63 -15.03
N GLU A 33 -13.00 6.17 -15.31
CA GLU A 33 -14.07 5.95 -14.33
C GLU A 33 -13.72 4.85 -13.33
N ASP A 34 -13.09 3.76 -13.78
CA ASP A 34 -12.65 2.67 -12.93
C ASP A 34 -11.52 3.16 -12.01
N VAL A 35 -10.58 3.93 -12.55
CA VAL A 35 -9.49 4.54 -11.78
C VAL A 35 -10.01 5.50 -10.73
N ALA A 36 -10.94 6.39 -11.09
CA ALA A 36 -11.53 7.37 -10.15
C ALA A 36 -12.20 6.66 -8.97
N THR A 37 -12.99 5.61 -9.26
CA THR A 37 -13.68 4.82 -8.24
C THR A 37 -12.68 4.11 -7.32
N ALA A 38 -11.71 3.41 -7.90
CA ALA A 38 -10.73 2.65 -7.14
C ALA A 38 -9.79 3.57 -6.31
N ALA A 39 -9.40 4.72 -6.86
CA ALA A 39 -8.59 5.70 -6.15
C ALA A 39 -9.36 6.31 -4.97
N PHE A 40 -10.61 6.71 -5.18
CA PHE A 40 -11.45 7.29 -4.13
C PHE A 40 -11.72 6.28 -2.99
N CYS A 41 -12.23 5.10 -3.32
CA CYS A 41 -12.47 4.06 -2.33
C CYS A 41 -11.17 3.57 -1.69
N GLY A 42 -10.13 3.33 -2.48
CA GLY A 42 -8.84 2.83 -2.00
C GLY A 42 -8.12 3.77 -1.04
N ALA A 43 -8.25 5.09 -1.26
CA ALA A 43 -7.60 6.10 -0.43
C ALA A 43 -8.43 6.53 0.78
N PHE A 44 -9.76 6.53 0.69
CA PHE A 44 -10.61 7.22 1.66
C PHE A 44 -11.51 6.33 2.48
N GLU A 45 -11.79 5.08 2.06
CA GLU A 45 -12.50 4.11 2.90
C GLU A 45 -11.82 4.00 4.27
N PHE A 46 -12.62 4.02 5.34
CA PHE A 46 -12.12 3.96 6.71
C PHE A 46 -11.10 5.09 7.01
N GLN A 47 -11.30 6.26 6.40
CA GLN A 47 -10.45 7.45 6.54
C GLN A 47 -8.99 7.22 6.14
N GLY A 48 -8.74 6.29 5.20
CA GLY A 48 -7.37 5.93 4.81
C GLY A 48 -6.54 5.26 5.91
N GLN A 49 -7.16 4.85 7.00
CA GLN A 49 -6.50 4.22 8.14
C GLN A 49 -6.33 2.71 7.95
N LYS A 50 -5.73 2.34 6.83
CA LYS A 50 -5.35 0.98 6.48
C LYS A 50 -3.89 0.97 6.04
N CYS A 51 -3.13 -0.01 6.49
CA CYS A 51 -1.75 -0.20 6.02
C CYS A 51 -1.66 -0.33 4.49
N SER A 52 -2.75 -0.80 3.85
CA SER A 52 -2.88 -1.01 2.41
C SER A 52 -3.68 0.08 1.68
N ALA A 53 -4.07 1.18 2.34
CA ALA A 53 -4.80 2.26 1.67
C ALA A 53 -3.96 2.86 0.53
N ALA A 54 -4.61 3.16 -0.60
CA ALA A 54 -3.97 3.89 -1.67
C ALA A 54 -3.52 5.27 -1.17
N SER A 55 -2.24 5.53 -1.19
CA SER A 55 -1.67 6.77 -0.65
C SER A 55 -0.85 7.56 -1.66
N ARG A 56 -0.50 6.93 -2.80
CA ARG A 56 0.14 7.58 -3.94
C ARG A 56 -0.40 7.03 -5.25
N MET A 57 -0.50 7.88 -6.28
CA MET A 57 -0.95 7.48 -7.60
C MET A 57 -0.03 8.06 -8.68
N TYR A 58 0.30 7.25 -9.66
CA TYR A 58 1.01 7.64 -10.88
C TYR A 58 0.04 7.53 -12.04
N ILE A 59 -0.24 8.63 -12.74
CA ILE A 59 -1.28 8.68 -13.76
C ILE A 59 -0.81 9.45 -14.99
N PRO A 60 -1.14 8.96 -16.22
CA PRO A 60 -0.80 9.69 -17.44
C PRO A 60 -1.62 10.98 -17.55
N LYS A 61 -0.99 11.99 -18.09
CA LYS A 61 -1.57 13.33 -18.27
C LYS A 61 -2.88 13.34 -19.04
N SER A 62 -3.01 12.44 -20.01
CA SER A 62 -4.20 12.30 -20.84
C SER A 62 -5.46 11.88 -20.05
N LEU A 63 -5.29 11.09 -18.98
CA LEU A 63 -6.41 10.58 -18.17
C LEU A 63 -6.69 11.41 -16.93
N TRP A 64 -5.68 12.13 -16.41
CA TRP A 64 -5.79 12.83 -15.13
C TRP A 64 -7.00 13.76 -15.00
N PRO A 65 -7.33 14.65 -15.97
CA PRO A 65 -8.46 15.56 -15.83
C PRO A 65 -9.79 14.84 -15.60
N LYS A 66 -10.02 13.72 -16.30
CA LYS A 66 -11.24 12.94 -16.19
C LYS A 66 -11.34 12.16 -14.87
N VAL A 67 -10.22 11.61 -14.42
CA VAL A 67 -10.15 10.95 -13.12
C VAL A 67 -10.40 11.93 -11.98
N LEU A 68 -9.79 13.12 -12.03
CA LEU A 68 -10.01 14.17 -11.03
C LEU A 68 -11.47 14.64 -10.99
N GLU A 69 -12.10 14.80 -12.15
CA GLU A 69 -13.54 15.16 -12.25
C GLU A 69 -14.41 14.10 -11.57
N GLY A 70 -14.16 12.81 -11.85
CA GLY A 70 -14.86 11.71 -11.19
C GLY A 70 -14.68 11.72 -9.67
N MET A 71 -13.46 11.93 -9.19
CA MET A 71 -13.18 12.01 -7.75
C MET A 71 -13.87 13.23 -7.10
N LYS A 72 -13.92 14.39 -7.78
CA LYS A 72 -14.65 15.58 -7.31
C LYS A 72 -16.15 15.33 -7.22
N THR A 73 -16.72 14.60 -8.17
CA THR A 73 -18.14 14.21 -8.15
C THR A 73 -18.44 13.36 -6.92
N PHE A 74 -17.63 12.34 -6.64
CA PHE A 74 -17.80 11.51 -5.43
C PHE A 74 -17.65 12.33 -4.14
N ALA A 75 -16.67 13.22 -4.08
CA ALA A 75 -16.44 14.06 -2.91
C ALA A 75 -17.63 15.01 -2.63
N ALA A 76 -18.32 15.48 -3.67
CA ALA A 76 -19.50 16.33 -3.51
C ALA A 76 -20.71 15.55 -2.95
N GLU A 77 -20.77 14.23 -3.13
CA GLU A 77 -21.85 13.36 -2.65
C GLU A 77 -21.54 12.78 -1.26
N VAL A 78 -20.26 12.65 -0.91
CA VAL A 78 -19.81 12.02 0.34
C VAL A 78 -20.21 12.86 1.56
N LYS A 79 -20.84 12.18 2.52
CA LYS A 79 -21.12 12.76 3.83
C LYS A 79 -20.04 12.40 4.83
N MET A 80 -19.73 13.35 5.68
CA MET A 80 -18.78 13.21 6.78
C MET A 80 -19.50 13.46 8.11
N GLY A 81 -19.38 12.53 9.07
CA GLY A 81 -20.10 12.65 10.35
C GLY A 81 -19.93 11.46 11.27
N ASP A 82 -20.90 11.27 12.16
CA ASP A 82 -20.92 10.23 13.18
C ASP A 82 -20.88 8.81 12.57
N VAL A 83 -20.04 7.95 13.14
CA VAL A 83 -19.90 6.55 12.73
C VAL A 83 -21.17 5.71 12.92
N CYS A 84 -22.08 6.13 13.80
CA CYS A 84 -23.38 5.48 14.01
C CYS A 84 -24.38 5.74 12.87
N ASP A 85 -24.13 6.72 12.00
CA ASP A 85 -24.94 6.96 10.80
C ASP A 85 -24.29 6.26 9.59
N PRO A 86 -24.87 5.16 9.07
CA PRO A 86 -24.32 4.42 7.94
C PRO A 86 -24.37 5.21 6.62
N GLY A 87 -25.00 6.37 6.58
CA GLY A 87 -25.00 7.30 5.46
C GLY A 87 -23.70 8.10 5.36
N ASN A 88 -22.86 8.10 6.38
CA ASN A 88 -21.57 8.80 6.39
C ASN A 88 -20.45 7.89 5.90
N PHE A 89 -19.87 8.22 4.76
CA PHE A 89 -18.73 7.49 4.20
C PHE A 89 -17.41 7.83 4.93
N ILE A 90 -17.26 9.07 5.41
CA ILE A 90 -16.10 9.54 6.17
C ILE A 90 -16.52 9.81 7.62
N ASN A 91 -15.72 9.32 8.54
CA ASN A 91 -15.90 9.55 9.98
C ASN A 91 -14.64 10.22 10.56
N ALA A 92 -14.58 10.38 11.89
CA ALA A 92 -13.37 10.90 12.56
C ALA A 92 -12.21 9.91 12.44
N VAL A 93 -10.98 10.41 12.36
CA VAL A 93 -9.76 9.59 12.53
C VAL A 93 -9.61 9.19 13.99
N ILE A 94 -8.72 8.22 14.27
CA ILE A 94 -8.70 7.46 15.53
C ILE A 94 -8.48 8.31 16.78
N ASP A 95 -7.57 9.31 16.73
CA ASP A 95 -7.19 10.13 17.87
C ASP A 95 -6.58 11.49 17.44
N GLU A 96 -6.31 12.33 18.42
CA GLU A 96 -5.75 13.67 18.21
C GLU A 96 -4.31 13.62 17.63
N PRO A 97 -3.39 12.75 18.09
CA PRO A 97 -2.07 12.62 17.46
C PRO A 97 -2.14 12.25 15.98
N SER A 98 -3.06 11.38 15.59
CA SER A 98 -3.31 11.02 14.19
C SER A 98 -3.82 12.22 13.39
N PHE A 99 -4.86 12.89 13.91
CA PHE A 99 -5.38 14.13 13.30
C PHE A 99 -4.29 15.17 13.11
N ASP A 100 -3.51 15.48 14.14
CA ASP A 100 -2.46 16.49 14.09
C ASP A 100 -1.33 16.12 13.11
N ASN A 101 -1.01 14.81 13.00
CA ASN A 101 -0.06 14.33 12.00
C ASN A 101 -0.58 14.54 10.57
N ILE A 102 -1.84 14.19 10.31
CA ILE A 102 -2.46 14.34 8.99
C ILE A 102 -2.54 15.83 8.62
N ALA A 103 -3.04 16.65 9.55
CA ALA A 103 -3.15 18.11 9.35
C ALA A 103 -1.79 18.77 9.03
N ARG A 104 -0.71 18.38 9.74
CA ARG A 104 0.65 18.88 9.43
C ARG A 104 1.12 18.51 8.02
N ASN A 105 0.81 17.33 7.54
CA ASN A 105 1.18 16.90 6.18
C ASN A 105 0.35 17.62 5.10
N ILE A 106 -0.94 17.89 5.36
CA ILE A 106 -1.79 18.69 4.49
C ILE A 106 -1.27 20.14 4.45
N GLU A 107 -0.95 20.73 5.60
CA GLU A 107 -0.41 22.09 5.69
C GLU A 107 0.97 22.20 5.04
N TYR A 108 1.82 21.17 5.17
CA TYR A 108 3.10 21.11 4.44
C TYR A 108 2.88 21.17 2.93
N ALA A 109 1.90 20.42 2.40
CA ALA A 109 1.58 20.46 0.97
C ALA A 109 1.02 21.82 0.53
N LYS A 110 0.15 22.45 1.34
CA LYS A 110 -0.40 23.79 1.05
C LYS A 110 0.69 24.86 0.90
N ASN A 111 1.76 24.75 1.66
CA ASN A 111 2.83 25.75 1.70
C ASN A 111 4.00 25.40 0.75
N SER A 112 3.93 24.32 0.00
CA SER A 112 4.98 23.91 -0.93
C SER A 112 4.71 24.44 -2.34
N PRO A 113 5.75 24.96 -3.04
CA PRO A 113 5.63 25.35 -4.44
C PRO A 113 5.52 24.11 -5.39
N ASP A 114 5.87 22.91 -4.91
CA ASP A 114 5.89 21.68 -5.69
C ASP A 114 4.62 20.86 -5.56
N ALA A 115 3.61 21.38 -4.83
CA ALA A 115 2.37 20.66 -4.58
C ALA A 115 1.14 21.59 -4.63
N GLU A 116 0.02 21.01 -5.05
CA GLU A 116 -1.29 21.66 -5.08
C GLU A 116 -2.33 20.75 -4.46
N ILE A 117 -3.18 21.27 -3.58
CA ILE A 117 -4.37 20.54 -3.11
C ILE A 117 -5.51 20.79 -4.09
N VAL A 118 -5.90 19.75 -4.82
CA VAL A 118 -6.92 19.83 -5.87
C VAL A 118 -8.30 19.36 -5.41
N LEU A 119 -8.36 18.74 -4.22
CA LEU A 119 -9.59 18.28 -3.56
C LEU A 119 -9.39 18.28 -2.04
N GLY A 120 -10.40 18.72 -1.28
CA GLY A 120 -10.42 18.71 0.17
C GLY A 120 -9.38 19.60 0.84
N GLY A 121 -8.70 19.10 1.86
CA GLY A 121 -7.69 19.81 2.62
C GLY A 121 -8.23 20.48 3.88
N GLY A 122 -9.52 20.30 4.20
CA GLY A 122 -10.13 20.76 5.45
C GLY A 122 -9.84 19.80 6.61
N CYS A 123 -9.54 20.39 7.78
CA CYS A 123 -9.33 19.65 9.03
C CYS A 123 -10.10 20.38 10.14
N ASP A 124 -11.01 19.69 10.84
CA ASP A 124 -11.79 20.26 11.93
C ASP A 124 -11.85 19.29 13.13
N LYS A 125 -11.34 19.75 14.29
CA LYS A 125 -11.41 19.00 15.53
C LYS A 125 -12.36 19.61 16.58
N SER A 126 -13.22 20.53 16.18
CA SER A 126 -14.15 21.20 17.10
C SER A 126 -15.25 20.27 17.66
N LYS A 127 -15.63 19.24 16.87
CA LYS A 127 -16.64 18.21 17.26
C LYS A 127 -16.10 16.80 17.24
N GLY A 128 -14.96 16.58 16.63
CA GLY A 128 -14.30 15.28 16.43
C GLY A 128 -13.12 15.47 15.50
N TYR A 129 -12.30 14.46 15.36
CA TYR A 129 -11.07 14.50 14.56
C TYR A 129 -11.37 14.29 13.07
N PHE A 130 -12.08 15.25 12.44
CA PHE A 130 -12.52 15.15 11.07
C PHE A 130 -11.51 15.72 10.08
N VAL A 131 -11.15 14.92 9.08
CA VAL A 131 -10.29 15.31 7.95
C VAL A 131 -11.00 15.00 6.66
N GLU A 132 -11.10 16.00 5.77
CA GLU A 132 -11.70 15.82 4.45
C GLU A 132 -10.86 14.88 3.58
N PRO A 133 -11.49 14.05 2.72
CA PRO A 133 -10.80 13.37 1.62
C PRO A 133 -9.95 14.36 0.86
N THR A 134 -8.63 14.16 0.87
CA THR A 134 -7.67 15.15 0.35
C THR A 134 -6.85 14.56 -0.77
N VAL A 135 -6.83 15.23 -1.92
CA VAL A 135 -5.97 14.89 -3.05
C VAL A 135 -4.95 16.00 -3.27
N ILE A 136 -3.68 15.61 -3.23
CA ILE A 136 -2.52 16.46 -3.48
C ILE A 136 -1.94 16.07 -4.85
N VAL A 137 -1.71 17.02 -5.74
CA VAL A 137 -0.91 16.81 -6.95
C VAL A 137 0.48 17.38 -6.71
N THR A 138 1.50 16.63 -7.07
CA THR A 138 2.89 17.09 -6.94
C THR A 138 3.66 16.98 -8.26
N THR A 139 4.58 17.90 -8.47
CA THR A 139 5.56 17.88 -9.55
C THR A 139 6.85 17.16 -9.15
N ASP A 140 7.07 16.96 -7.83
CA ASP A 140 8.20 16.21 -7.30
C ASP A 140 7.80 14.76 -6.99
N PRO A 141 8.31 13.75 -7.72
CA PRO A 141 7.99 12.34 -7.45
C PRO A 141 8.50 11.84 -6.08
N HIS A 142 9.43 12.57 -5.45
CA HIS A 142 9.95 12.32 -4.11
C HIS A 142 9.36 13.25 -3.05
N PHE A 143 8.25 13.90 -3.36
CA PHE A 143 7.56 14.75 -2.39
C PHE A 143 7.25 13.98 -1.11
N LYS A 144 7.40 14.63 0.03
CA LYS A 144 7.26 13.98 1.35
C LYS A 144 6.02 13.08 1.45
N THR A 145 4.87 13.54 0.96
CA THR A 145 3.62 12.77 1.00
C THR A 145 3.53 11.64 -0.03
N MET A 146 4.51 11.52 -0.95
CA MET A 146 4.70 10.34 -1.80
C MET A 146 5.51 9.24 -1.12
N GLU A 147 6.34 9.58 -0.13
CA GLU A 147 7.28 8.66 0.52
C GLU A 147 6.84 8.20 1.90
N GLU A 148 6.33 9.11 2.74
CA GLU A 148 5.97 8.84 4.13
C GLU A 148 4.55 8.30 4.28
N GLU A 149 4.37 7.31 5.15
CA GLU A 149 3.06 6.81 5.55
C GLU A 149 2.36 7.82 6.46
N ILE A 150 1.24 8.40 5.99
CA ILE A 150 0.46 9.40 6.73
C ILE A 150 -0.62 8.73 7.60
N PHE A 151 -1.19 7.64 7.13
CA PHE A 151 -2.28 6.88 7.76
C PHE A 151 -3.57 7.69 7.94
N GLY A 152 -3.96 8.40 6.89
CA GLY A 152 -5.12 9.29 6.85
C GLY A 152 -5.69 9.41 5.44
N PRO A 153 -6.81 10.15 5.26
CA PRO A 153 -7.51 10.27 3.99
C PRO A 153 -6.78 11.24 3.03
N VAL A 154 -5.55 10.90 2.69
CA VAL A 154 -4.67 11.71 1.83
C VAL A 154 -4.10 10.86 0.72
N LEU A 155 -4.40 11.23 -0.53
CA LEU A 155 -3.84 10.64 -1.74
C LEU A 155 -2.94 11.67 -2.42
N THR A 156 -1.69 11.31 -2.67
CA THR A 156 -0.76 12.15 -3.45
C THR A 156 -0.60 11.60 -4.86
N VAL A 157 -0.71 12.47 -5.85
CA VAL A 157 -0.75 12.13 -7.27
C VAL A 157 0.45 12.74 -7.98
N TYR A 158 1.17 11.91 -8.72
CA TYR A 158 2.18 12.33 -9.69
C TYR A 158 1.66 12.11 -11.10
N VAL A 159 1.53 13.19 -11.86
CA VAL A 159 1.04 13.16 -13.25
C VAL A 159 2.23 13.08 -14.18
N TYR A 160 2.34 11.99 -14.94
CA TYR A 160 3.45 11.80 -15.88
C TYR A 160 2.99 12.02 -17.33
N GLU A 161 3.90 12.42 -18.21
CA GLU A 161 3.63 12.52 -19.65
C GLU A 161 3.45 11.11 -20.25
N ASP A 162 2.46 10.91 -21.10
CA ASP A 162 2.08 9.59 -21.62
C ASP A 162 3.24 8.82 -22.27
N ALA A 163 4.20 9.55 -22.84
CA ALA A 163 5.41 8.98 -23.44
C ALA A 163 6.44 8.49 -22.40
N ASP A 164 6.34 8.95 -21.14
CA ASP A 164 7.32 8.69 -20.08
C ASP A 164 6.88 7.57 -19.13
N MET A 165 5.93 6.71 -19.55
CA MET A 165 5.38 5.63 -18.73
C MET A 165 6.48 4.74 -18.12
N ASP A 166 7.51 4.38 -18.89
CA ASP A 166 8.59 3.51 -18.42
C ASP A 166 9.39 4.15 -17.28
N ALA A 167 9.68 5.44 -17.39
CA ALA A 167 10.34 6.20 -16.32
C ALA A 167 9.43 6.34 -15.09
N ALA A 168 8.12 6.55 -15.28
CA ALA A 168 7.15 6.62 -14.19
C ALA A 168 7.03 5.28 -13.44
N VAL A 169 7.13 4.12 -14.13
CA VAL A 169 7.18 2.80 -13.46
C VAL A 169 8.41 2.66 -12.58
N GLU A 170 9.58 3.11 -13.07
CA GLU A 170 10.80 3.09 -12.24
C GLU A 170 10.71 4.01 -11.02
N LEU A 171 10.10 5.19 -11.17
CA LEU A 171 9.82 6.09 -10.05
C LEU A 171 8.89 5.40 -9.05
N CYS A 172 7.80 4.79 -9.52
CA CYS A 172 6.86 4.06 -8.66
C CYS A 172 7.56 2.99 -7.82
N ASP A 173 8.49 2.24 -8.40
CA ASP A 173 9.26 1.20 -7.70
C ASP A 173 10.21 1.77 -6.63
N LYS A 174 10.81 2.96 -6.89
CA LYS A 174 11.92 3.51 -6.10
C LYS A 174 11.51 4.58 -5.09
N THR A 175 10.36 5.21 -5.26
CA THR A 175 9.93 6.36 -4.44
C THR A 175 9.79 6.02 -2.95
N SER A 176 9.32 4.83 -2.63
CA SER A 176 9.07 4.45 -1.24
C SER A 176 9.85 3.21 -0.82
N PRO A 177 10.35 3.17 0.43
CA PRO A 177 11.01 1.98 0.96
C PRO A 177 10.05 0.84 1.30
N TYR A 178 8.74 1.06 1.23
CA TYR A 178 7.72 0.05 1.50
C TYR A 178 7.42 -0.81 0.26
N GLY A 179 6.83 -1.98 0.48
CA GLY A 179 6.42 -2.90 -0.57
C GLY A 179 5.26 -3.78 -0.12
N LEU A 180 4.15 -3.15 0.37
CA LEU A 180 3.01 -3.87 0.91
C LEU A 180 2.00 -4.21 -0.17
N THR A 181 1.29 -3.23 -0.71
CA THR A 181 0.32 -3.43 -1.77
C THR A 181 0.52 -2.45 -2.92
N GLY A 182 -0.03 -2.80 -4.08
CA GLY A 182 -0.04 -1.95 -5.25
C GLY A 182 -1.04 -2.42 -6.29
N ALA A 183 -1.49 -1.50 -7.12
CA ALA A 183 -2.43 -1.78 -8.20
C ALA A 183 -1.93 -1.21 -9.52
N VAL A 184 -2.25 -1.90 -10.62
CA VAL A 184 -2.07 -1.41 -11.99
C VAL A 184 -3.41 -1.37 -12.70
N PHE A 185 -3.68 -0.26 -13.38
CA PHE A 185 -4.88 -0.07 -14.20
C PHE A 185 -4.53 0.00 -15.67
N GLY A 186 -5.25 -0.78 -16.50
CA GLY A 186 -5.09 -0.78 -17.95
C GLY A 186 -5.95 -1.82 -18.65
N GLN A 187 -6.31 -1.55 -19.90
CA GLN A 187 -7.04 -2.48 -20.77
C GLN A 187 -6.08 -3.24 -21.73
N ASP A 188 -4.94 -2.66 -22.04
CA ASP A 188 -3.91 -3.35 -22.83
C ASP A 188 -3.18 -4.37 -21.95
N ARG A 189 -3.43 -5.66 -22.23
CA ARG A 189 -2.88 -6.78 -21.46
C ARG A 189 -1.35 -6.87 -21.52
N LEU A 190 -0.74 -6.49 -22.65
CA LEU A 190 0.72 -6.51 -22.77
C LEU A 190 1.36 -5.39 -21.94
N MET A 191 0.74 -4.22 -21.96
CA MET A 191 1.17 -3.09 -21.13
C MET A 191 1.03 -3.39 -19.64
N VAL A 192 -0.12 -3.95 -19.21
CA VAL A 192 -0.34 -4.38 -17.81
C VAL A 192 0.69 -5.43 -17.39
N GLN A 193 0.99 -6.40 -18.25
CA GLN A 193 2.00 -7.43 -17.96
C GLN A 193 3.39 -6.82 -17.81
N ALA A 194 3.79 -5.93 -18.73
CA ALA A 194 5.09 -5.28 -18.67
C ALA A 194 5.28 -4.45 -17.37
N VAL A 195 4.26 -3.70 -16.97
CA VAL A 195 4.26 -2.95 -15.69
C VAL A 195 4.33 -3.90 -14.51
N SER A 196 3.52 -4.98 -14.51
CA SER A 196 3.51 -5.98 -13.44
C SER A 196 4.86 -6.65 -13.28
N ASP A 197 5.55 -6.95 -14.39
CA ASP A 197 6.88 -7.57 -14.38
C ASP A 197 7.95 -6.62 -13.81
N LYS A 198 7.88 -5.35 -14.12
CA LYS A 198 8.79 -4.34 -13.56
C LYS A 198 8.54 -4.11 -12.06
N LEU A 199 7.28 -4.09 -11.63
CA LEU A 199 6.87 -3.84 -10.24
C LEU A 199 6.75 -5.10 -9.37
N ARG A 200 7.22 -6.28 -9.84
CA ARG A 200 7.08 -7.58 -9.14
C ARG A 200 7.56 -7.60 -7.68
N TYR A 201 8.50 -6.74 -7.33
CA TYR A 201 9.05 -6.63 -5.97
C TYR A 201 8.60 -5.35 -5.24
N ALA A 202 7.72 -4.55 -5.87
CA ALA A 202 7.22 -3.32 -5.28
C ALA A 202 6.01 -3.54 -4.36
N ALA A 203 5.35 -4.70 -4.45
CA ALA A 203 4.18 -5.02 -3.64
C ALA A 203 4.11 -6.53 -3.36
N GLY A 204 3.76 -6.87 -2.12
CA GLY A 204 3.46 -8.25 -1.72
C GLY A 204 2.08 -8.70 -2.18
N ASN A 205 1.08 -7.81 -2.15
CA ASN A 205 -0.22 -8.00 -2.76
C ASN A 205 -0.38 -7.06 -3.96
N PHE A 206 -0.54 -7.63 -5.15
CA PHE A 206 -0.60 -6.89 -6.40
C PHE A 206 -1.97 -7.07 -7.07
N TYR A 207 -2.59 -5.99 -7.45
CA TYR A 207 -3.95 -5.93 -7.99
C TYR A 207 -3.95 -5.43 -9.43
N VAL A 208 -4.85 -5.95 -10.24
CA VAL A 208 -5.04 -5.52 -11.64
C VAL A 208 -6.48 -5.04 -11.81
N ASN A 209 -6.64 -3.77 -12.19
CA ASN A 209 -7.94 -3.11 -12.34
C ASN A 209 -8.82 -3.21 -11.08
N ASP A 210 -8.18 -3.14 -9.91
CA ASP A 210 -8.87 -3.08 -8.62
C ASP A 210 -8.06 -2.19 -7.65
N LYS A 211 -8.70 -1.70 -6.59
CA LYS A 211 -8.03 -0.90 -5.55
C LYS A 211 -6.99 -1.75 -4.79
N PRO A 212 -5.88 -1.16 -4.31
CA PRO A 212 -4.79 -1.92 -3.67
C PRO A 212 -5.09 -2.35 -2.22
N THR A 213 -6.34 -2.31 -1.78
CA THR A 213 -6.76 -2.58 -0.40
C THR A 213 -7.99 -3.47 -0.35
N GLY A 214 -8.31 -4.01 0.85
CA GLY A 214 -9.48 -4.84 1.06
C GLY A 214 -9.22 -6.33 0.83
N ALA A 215 -8.00 -6.81 1.11
CA ALA A 215 -7.68 -8.24 1.06
C ALA A 215 -8.61 -9.05 1.97
N VAL A 216 -9.19 -10.11 1.40
CA VAL A 216 -10.08 -11.02 2.12
C VAL A 216 -9.28 -12.19 2.66
N VAL A 217 -9.34 -12.41 3.98
CA VAL A 217 -8.63 -13.50 4.66
C VAL A 217 -9.00 -14.86 4.04
N GLY A 218 -7.98 -15.66 3.74
CA GLY A 218 -8.14 -16.96 3.11
C GLY A 218 -8.25 -16.94 1.57
N LEU A 219 -8.59 -15.81 0.97
CA LEU A 219 -8.62 -15.65 -0.50
C LEU A 219 -7.39 -14.90 -1.01
N GLN A 220 -6.92 -13.92 -0.24
CA GLN A 220 -5.77 -13.08 -0.59
C GLN A 220 -4.81 -13.05 0.61
N PRO A 221 -3.91 -14.05 0.75
CA PRO A 221 -2.92 -14.04 1.81
C PRO A 221 -2.12 -12.73 1.79
N PHE A 222 -2.08 -12.06 2.94
CA PHE A 222 -1.64 -10.67 3.04
C PHE A 222 -0.22 -10.55 3.60
N GLY A 223 0.55 -9.63 3.03
CA GLY A 223 1.87 -9.29 3.51
C GLY A 223 2.69 -8.60 2.45
N GLY A 224 3.72 -7.87 2.89
CA GLY A 224 4.63 -7.13 2.03
C GLY A 224 6.09 -7.34 2.38
N ALA A 225 6.94 -7.02 1.43
CA ALA A 225 8.38 -7.06 1.55
C ALA A 225 8.97 -5.67 1.84
N ARG A 226 10.29 -5.52 1.70
CA ARG A 226 11.01 -4.28 2.00
C ARG A 226 10.75 -3.83 3.44
N LYS A 227 10.53 -2.54 3.68
CA LYS A 227 10.19 -2.04 5.02
C LYS A 227 8.76 -2.34 5.47
N SER A 228 7.93 -2.94 4.62
CA SER A 228 6.56 -3.33 5.02
C SER A 228 6.51 -4.61 5.85
N GLY A 229 7.56 -5.42 5.86
CA GLY A 229 7.57 -6.62 6.69
C GLY A 229 8.31 -7.79 6.08
N THR A 230 8.00 -8.98 6.59
CA THR A 230 8.67 -10.23 6.22
C THR A 230 7.91 -11.04 5.15
N ASN A 231 6.78 -10.52 4.69
CA ASN A 231 5.94 -11.10 3.64
C ASN A 231 5.52 -12.55 3.91
N ASP A 232 5.18 -12.87 5.14
CA ASP A 232 4.81 -14.21 5.57
C ASP A 232 3.39 -14.64 5.18
N LYS A 233 2.66 -13.80 4.44
CA LYS A 233 1.33 -14.11 3.88
C LYS A 233 0.32 -14.55 4.93
N ALA A 234 -0.02 -13.62 5.85
CA ALA A 234 -1.08 -13.82 6.83
C ALA A 234 -2.39 -14.28 6.16
N GLY A 235 -3.04 -15.29 6.73
CA GLY A 235 -4.21 -15.96 6.15
C GLY A 235 -3.88 -17.05 5.13
N GLY A 236 -2.61 -17.35 4.89
CA GLY A 236 -2.14 -18.45 4.04
C GLY A 236 -1.35 -19.51 4.80
N GLU A 237 -1.15 -20.66 4.16
CA GLU A 237 -0.41 -21.79 4.74
C GLU A 237 1.06 -21.46 5.05
N PHE A 238 1.69 -20.60 4.25
CA PHE A 238 3.08 -20.18 4.48
C PHE A 238 3.27 -19.45 5.81
N ASN A 239 2.25 -18.74 6.29
CA ASN A 239 2.30 -18.10 7.60
C ASN A 239 2.33 -19.13 8.73
N LEU A 240 1.59 -20.24 8.61
CA LEU A 240 1.52 -21.28 9.64
C LEU A 240 2.88 -21.91 9.92
N ILE A 241 3.73 -22.06 8.89
CA ILE A 241 5.08 -22.61 9.02
C ILE A 241 5.95 -21.77 9.96
N ARG A 242 5.68 -20.47 10.05
CA ARG A 242 6.43 -19.54 10.92
C ARG A 242 6.18 -19.82 12.41
N TRP A 243 5.02 -20.40 12.74
CA TRP A 243 4.57 -20.68 14.11
C TRP A 243 4.84 -22.12 14.55
N ALA A 244 5.31 -22.98 13.64
CA ALA A 244 5.63 -24.37 13.92
C ALA A 244 7.13 -24.63 13.97
N ILE A 245 7.57 -25.52 14.85
CA ILE A 245 8.97 -25.98 14.92
C ILE A 245 9.03 -27.40 14.33
N PRO A 246 9.53 -27.56 13.08
CA PRO A 246 9.64 -28.89 12.47
C PRO A 246 10.74 -29.68 13.19
N ARG A 247 10.47 -30.95 13.42
CA ARG A 247 11.43 -31.93 13.96
C ARG A 247 11.52 -33.09 12.98
N ALA A 248 12.74 -33.38 12.51
CA ALA A 248 13.01 -34.58 11.74
C ALA A 248 13.42 -35.73 12.68
N ILE A 249 12.86 -36.92 12.47
CA ILE A 249 13.23 -38.14 13.18
C ILE A 249 13.71 -39.15 12.15
N LYS A 250 14.92 -39.68 12.35
CA LYS A 250 15.45 -40.84 11.60
C LYS A 250 15.57 -42.00 12.55
N GLU A 251 14.87 -43.07 12.27
CA GLU A 251 14.97 -44.36 12.97
C GLU A 251 15.68 -45.39 12.08
N THR A 252 16.62 -46.13 12.66
CA THR A 252 17.32 -47.23 11.97
C THR A 252 17.00 -48.49 12.69
N LEU A 253 16.19 -49.39 12.07
CA LEU A 253 15.78 -50.65 12.68
C LEU A 253 16.93 -51.66 12.81
N VAL A 254 17.90 -51.58 11.90
CA VAL A 254 19.13 -52.40 11.95
C VAL A 254 20.34 -51.47 11.90
N PRO A 255 20.86 -51.06 13.06
CA PRO A 255 22.03 -50.17 13.13
C PRO A 255 23.28 -50.83 12.51
N ALA A 256 24.11 -49.97 11.88
CA ALA A 256 25.39 -50.45 11.35
C ALA A 256 26.31 -50.93 12.48
N ARG A 257 26.99 -52.07 12.25
CA ARG A 257 27.92 -52.70 13.25
C ARG A 257 29.39 -52.50 12.91
N GLY A 258 29.73 -51.61 12.01
CA GLY A 258 31.09 -51.28 11.62
C GLY A 258 31.24 -49.86 11.14
N TYR A 259 32.46 -49.35 11.14
CA TYR A 259 32.78 -47.99 10.71
C TYR A 259 33.07 -47.87 9.19
N LYS A 260 33.36 -49.02 8.56
CA LYS A 260 33.74 -49.04 7.14
C LYS A 260 32.50 -48.88 6.24
N TYR A 261 32.60 -47.94 5.32
CA TYR A 261 31.65 -47.83 4.22
C TYR A 261 32.03 -48.78 3.07
N SER A 262 31.11 -49.11 2.19
CA SER A 262 31.30 -50.05 1.10
C SER A 262 32.41 -49.69 0.11
N TYR A 263 32.80 -48.42 0.04
CA TYR A 263 33.94 -47.94 -0.77
C TYR A 263 35.28 -48.04 -0.09
N MET A 264 35.31 -48.32 1.21
CA MET A 264 36.53 -48.49 2.01
C MET A 264 36.95 -49.96 1.99
N LYS A 265 37.65 -50.35 0.94
CA LYS A 265 38.19 -51.73 0.81
C LYS A 265 39.42 -51.93 1.66
#